data_6828780aef56b185aa8138bb06fa2982
#
_entry.id   6828780aef56b185aa8138bb06fa2982
#
_cell.length_a   1.000
_cell.length_b   1.000
_cell.length_c   1.000
_cell.angle_alpha   90.00
_cell.angle_beta   90.00
_cell.angle_gamma   90.00
#
_symmetry.space_group_name_H-M   'P 1'
#
loop_
_entity.id
_entity.type
_entity.pdbx_description
1 polymer ?
#
loop_
_entity_poly.entity_id
_entity_poly.type
_entity_poly.pdbx_seq_one_letter_code
_entity_poly.pdbx_strand_id
1 'polypeptide(L)'
;MKYFWLLLAVIMVCLIFFNSSLPMTDSGRMSGWIAHFVLYLGKILHVNLHGNVEHTIRKLAHFCEFAVLAWIWCRIFVCFHVSNRTSNGYILLFCLLTAVIDEYIQMFSLGRSSQVSDVLLDFSGAFCMWLGYRIWQWSK
;
A
#
# COMPACT_ATOMS: atom_id res chain seq x y z
N MET A 1 5.97 17.59 16.20
CA MET A 1 6.28 16.60 15.13
C MET A 1 5.57 15.25 15.31
N LYS A 2 5.46 14.69 16.54
CA LYS A 2 4.79 13.39 16.78
C LYS A 2 3.32 13.34 16.34
N TYR A 3 2.54 14.38 16.63
CA TYR A 3 1.13 14.46 16.23
C TYR A 3 0.92 14.62 14.72
N PHE A 4 1.88 15.23 14.02
CA PHE A 4 1.87 15.30 12.55
C PHE A 4 1.91 13.89 11.93
N TRP A 5 2.80 13.01 12.41
CA TRP A 5 2.89 11.65 11.91
C TRP A 5 1.65 10.81 12.21
N LEU A 6 1.03 11.01 13.39
CA LEU A 6 -0.24 10.35 13.72
C LEU A 6 -1.37 10.81 12.79
N LEU A 7 -1.48 12.11 12.54
CA LEU A 7 -2.46 12.64 11.59
C LEU A 7 -2.23 12.06 10.19
N LEU A 8 -0.97 11.99 9.75
CA LEU A 8 -0.62 11.43 8.44
C LEU A 8 -0.98 9.94 8.35
N ALA A 9 -0.79 9.17 9.43
CA ALA A 9 -1.21 7.76 9.47
C ALA A 9 -2.74 7.62 9.33
N VAL A 10 -3.50 8.45 10.05
CA VAL A 10 -4.98 8.45 9.93
C VAL A 10 -5.41 8.80 8.51
N ILE A 11 -4.84 9.85 7.93
CA ILE A 11 -5.13 10.24 6.53
C ILE A 11 -4.80 9.10 5.57
N MET A 12 -3.66 8.44 5.74
CA MET A 12 -3.25 7.34 4.86
C MET A 12 -4.19 6.14 4.96
N VAL A 13 -4.59 5.74 6.17
CA VAL A 13 -5.57 4.66 6.37
C VAL A 13 -6.93 5.03 5.76
N CYS A 14 -7.38 6.28 5.96
CA CYS A 14 -8.62 6.76 5.35
C CYS A 14 -8.54 6.74 3.81
N LEU A 15 -7.42 7.12 3.21
CA LEU A 15 -7.20 7.06 1.76
C LEU A 15 -7.24 5.63 1.24
N ILE A 16 -6.56 4.69 1.90
CA ILE A 16 -6.58 3.28 1.55
C ILE A 16 -8.04 2.77 1.55
N PHE A 17 -8.76 2.95 2.64
CA PHE A 17 -10.13 2.47 2.77
C PHE A 17 -11.10 3.17 1.81
N PHE A 18 -10.90 4.46 1.54
CA PHE A 18 -11.68 5.18 0.54
C PHE A 18 -11.45 4.60 -0.86
N ASN A 19 -10.20 4.40 -1.28
CA ASN A 19 -9.87 3.80 -2.57
C ASN A 19 -10.48 2.39 -2.71
N SER A 20 -10.48 1.62 -1.62
CA SER A 20 -11.04 0.27 -1.59
C SER A 20 -12.56 0.22 -1.61
N SER A 21 -13.22 1.24 -1.11
CA SER A 21 -14.69 1.36 -1.15
C SER A 21 -15.22 1.76 -2.53
N LEU A 22 -14.39 2.30 -3.42
CA LEU A 22 -14.82 2.73 -4.76
C LEU A 22 -15.11 1.52 -5.66
N PRO A 23 -16.18 1.55 -6.47
CA PRO A 23 -16.46 0.56 -7.48
C PRO A 23 -15.29 0.36 -8.44
N MET A 24 -15.17 -0.84 -9.01
CA MET A 24 -14.10 -1.17 -9.96
C MET A 24 -14.02 -0.21 -11.15
N THR A 25 -15.18 0.28 -11.62
CA THR A 25 -15.30 1.24 -12.74
C THR A 25 -14.63 2.56 -12.44
N ASP A 26 -14.75 3.08 -11.21
CA ASP A 26 -14.24 4.39 -10.84
C ASP A 26 -12.74 4.33 -10.46
N SER A 27 -12.33 3.28 -9.77
CA SER A 27 -10.90 3.03 -9.54
C SER A 27 -10.16 2.68 -10.85
N GLY A 28 -10.82 2.05 -11.82
CA GLY A 28 -10.31 1.81 -13.15
C GLY A 28 -10.08 3.10 -13.97
N ARG A 29 -10.92 4.12 -13.81
CA ARG A 29 -10.71 5.43 -14.46
C ARG A 29 -9.44 6.13 -13.96
N MET A 30 -9.15 6.08 -12.67
CA MET A 30 -7.92 6.64 -12.10
C MET A 30 -6.68 5.84 -12.54
N SER A 31 -6.76 4.51 -12.53
CA SER A 31 -5.68 3.63 -13.00
C SER A 31 -5.51 3.68 -14.53
N GLY A 32 -6.57 3.95 -15.27
CA GLY A 32 -6.59 3.97 -16.73
C GLY A 32 -5.63 5.00 -17.34
N TRP A 33 -5.52 6.18 -16.75
CA TRP A 33 -4.56 7.20 -17.21
C TRP A 33 -3.12 6.72 -17.09
N ILE A 34 -2.79 6.10 -15.96
CA ILE A 34 -1.45 5.53 -15.71
C ILE A 34 -1.22 4.34 -16.63
N ALA A 35 -2.25 3.49 -16.81
CA ALA A 35 -2.18 2.34 -17.72
C ALA A 35 -1.92 2.77 -19.17
N HIS A 36 -2.63 3.79 -19.67
CA HIS A 36 -2.37 4.36 -20.99
C HIS A 36 -0.95 4.89 -21.14
N PHE A 37 -0.44 5.58 -20.15
CA PHE A 37 0.94 6.06 -20.14
C PHE A 37 1.97 4.92 -20.14
N VAL A 38 1.75 3.90 -19.31
CA VAL A 38 2.62 2.71 -19.25
C VAL A 38 2.60 1.91 -20.57
N LEU A 39 1.41 1.74 -21.18
CA LEU A 39 1.29 1.10 -22.48
C LEU A 39 1.96 1.92 -23.59
N TYR A 40 1.86 3.24 -23.54
CA TYR A 40 2.56 4.14 -24.49
C TYR A 40 4.09 4.00 -24.35
N LEU A 41 4.62 3.99 -23.13
CA LEU A 41 6.04 3.74 -22.89
C LEU A 41 6.47 2.33 -23.34
N GLY A 42 5.63 1.31 -23.09
CA GLY A 42 5.89 -0.05 -23.55
C GLY A 42 6.02 -0.14 -25.08
N LYS A 43 5.18 0.59 -25.81
CA LYS A 43 5.28 0.68 -27.28
C LYS A 43 6.60 1.34 -27.73
N ILE A 44 7.03 2.40 -27.06
CA ILE A 44 8.31 3.08 -27.36
C ILE A 44 9.50 2.15 -27.09
N LEU A 45 9.45 1.38 -26.00
CA LEU A 45 10.51 0.48 -25.58
C LEU A 45 10.45 -0.89 -26.26
N HIS A 46 9.50 -1.12 -27.21
CA HIS A 46 9.27 -2.38 -27.90
C HIS A 46 9.01 -3.57 -26.94
N VAL A 47 8.45 -3.28 -25.74
CA VAL A 47 8.07 -4.29 -24.76
C VAL A 47 6.60 -4.63 -24.94
N ASN A 48 6.30 -5.86 -25.31
CA ASN A 48 4.93 -6.36 -25.39
C ASN A 48 4.39 -6.62 -23.97
N LEU A 49 3.61 -5.68 -23.44
CA LEU A 49 2.90 -5.83 -22.17
C LEU A 49 1.62 -6.66 -22.44
N HIS A 50 1.72 -7.98 -22.26
CA HIS A 50 0.58 -8.89 -22.33
C HIS A 50 -0.07 -8.99 -20.94
N GLY A 51 -1.40 -8.77 -20.88
CA GLY A 51 -2.19 -8.95 -19.66
C GLY A 51 -3.07 -7.74 -19.31
N ASN A 52 -3.78 -7.84 -18.20
CA ASN A 52 -4.63 -6.75 -17.69
C ASN A 52 -3.77 -5.72 -16.95
N VAL A 53 -3.17 -4.79 -17.71
CA VAL A 53 -2.25 -3.75 -17.22
C VAL A 53 -2.90 -2.90 -16.11
N GLU A 54 -4.19 -2.58 -16.24
CA GLU A 54 -4.92 -1.80 -15.22
C GLU A 54 -4.98 -2.53 -13.88
N HIS A 55 -5.24 -3.84 -13.91
CA HIS A 55 -5.24 -4.66 -12.71
C HIS A 55 -3.86 -4.71 -12.03
N THR A 56 -2.80 -4.85 -12.82
CA THR A 56 -1.42 -4.87 -12.32
C THR A 56 -1.04 -3.53 -11.69
N ILE A 57 -1.39 -2.41 -12.35
CA ILE A 57 -1.12 -1.07 -11.83
C ILE A 57 -1.87 -0.84 -10.51
N ARG A 58 -3.12 -1.27 -10.41
CA ARG A 58 -3.88 -1.16 -9.16
C ARG A 58 -3.23 -1.95 -8.02
N LYS A 59 -2.82 -3.19 -8.27
CA LYS A 59 -2.09 -3.99 -7.29
C LYS A 59 -0.77 -3.35 -6.87
N LEU A 60 -0.03 -2.78 -7.81
CA LEU A 60 1.20 -2.06 -7.50
C LEU A 60 0.94 -0.78 -6.68
N ALA A 61 -0.17 -0.07 -6.96
CA ALA A 61 -0.57 1.09 -6.18
C ALA A 61 -0.84 0.71 -4.71
N HIS A 62 -1.61 -0.35 -4.45
CA HIS A 62 -1.84 -0.87 -3.09
C HIS A 62 -0.54 -1.27 -2.40
N PHE A 63 0.34 -2.01 -3.08
CA PHE A 63 1.67 -2.32 -2.55
C PHE A 63 2.43 -1.06 -2.11
N CYS A 64 2.43 0.00 -2.92
CA CYS A 64 3.08 1.27 -2.59
C CYS A 64 2.39 2.01 -1.44
N GLU A 65 1.05 2.02 -1.40
CA GLU A 65 0.28 2.63 -0.31
C GLU A 65 0.63 2.00 1.04
N PHE A 66 0.69 0.66 1.10
CA PHE A 66 1.09 -0.06 2.31
C PHE A 66 2.57 0.12 2.67
N ALA A 67 3.46 0.25 1.68
CA ALA A 67 4.85 0.60 1.92
C ALA A 67 4.97 2.00 2.59
N VAL A 68 4.24 2.99 2.08
CA VAL A 68 4.20 4.34 2.68
C VAL A 68 3.60 4.30 4.09
N LEU A 69 2.53 3.53 4.31
CA LEU A 69 1.92 3.37 5.63
C LEU A 69 2.93 2.80 6.65
N ALA A 70 3.69 1.76 6.27
CA ALA A 70 4.72 1.17 7.13
C ALA A 70 5.84 2.17 7.45
N TRP A 71 6.27 2.99 6.48
CA TRP A 71 7.23 4.06 6.71
C TRP A 71 6.71 5.09 7.71
N ILE A 72 5.45 5.51 7.59
CA ILE A 72 4.80 6.43 8.54
C ILE A 72 4.82 5.84 9.94
N TRP A 73 4.45 4.57 10.11
CA TRP A 73 4.50 3.88 11.40
C TRP A 73 5.92 3.82 11.98
N CYS A 74 6.94 3.54 11.14
CA CYS A 74 8.34 3.60 11.58
C CYS A 74 8.70 4.99 12.14
N ARG A 75 8.25 6.07 11.48
CA ARG A 75 8.48 7.46 11.93
C ARG A 75 7.75 7.77 13.25
N ILE A 76 6.53 7.28 13.42
CA ILE A 76 5.75 7.43 14.65
C ILE A 76 6.53 6.84 15.82
N PHE A 77 6.91 5.57 15.74
CA PHE A 77 7.58 4.88 16.84
C PHE A 77 8.94 5.50 17.19
N VAL A 78 9.68 6.01 16.20
CA VAL A 78 10.90 6.79 16.46
C VAL A 78 10.59 8.08 17.22
N CYS A 79 9.56 8.83 16.84
CA CYS A 79 9.17 10.06 17.51
C CYS A 79 8.63 9.84 18.94
N PHE A 80 8.15 8.65 19.26
CA PHE A 80 7.71 8.26 20.61
C PHE A 80 8.79 7.55 21.41
N HIS A 81 10.02 7.45 20.89
CA HIS A 81 11.16 6.78 21.53
C HIS A 81 10.89 5.32 21.96
N VAL A 82 10.04 4.62 21.21
CA VAL A 82 9.75 3.20 21.47
C VAL A 82 10.90 2.34 20.96
N SER A 83 11.28 1.32 21.74
CA SER A 83 12.37 0.41 21.35
C SER A 83 12.08 -0.29 20.02
N ASN A 84 13.12 -0.54 19.23
CA ASN A 84 12.99 -1.23 17.95
C ASN A 84 12.36 -2.63 18.11
N ARG A 85 12.68 -3.34 19.19
CA ARG A 85 12.15 -4.67 19.47
C ARG A 85 10.62 -4.67 19.61
N THR A 86 10.10 -3.70 20.35
CA THR A 86 8.65 -3.55 20.58
C THR A 86 7.95 -2.99 19.34
N SER A 87 8.51 -1.95 18.72
CA SER A 87 7.89 -1.28 17.56
C SER A 87 7.76 -2.19 16.35
N ASN A 88 8.69 -3.12 16.12
CA ASN A 88 8.63 -4.03 14.96
C ASN A 88 7.34 -4.84 14.91
N GLY A 89 6.96 -5.45 16.05
CA GLY A 89 5.72 -6.23 16.11
C GLY A 89 4.48 -5.38 15.86
N TYR A 90 4.42 -4.19 16.48
CA TYR A 90 3.26 -3.31 16.30
C TYR A 90 3.14 -2.74 14.89
N ILE A 91 4.26 -2.35 14.25
CA ILE A 91 4.25 -1.84 12.87
C ILE A 91 3.66 -2.89 11.93
N LEU A 92 4.19 -4.12 11.98
CA LEU A 92 3.73 -5.20 11.13
C LEU A 92 2.29 -5.60 11.43
N LEU A 93 1.91 -5.64 12.72
CA LEU A 93 0.53 -5.94 13.13
C LEU A 93 -0.45 -4.89 12.61
N PHE A 94 -0.17 -3.60 12.75
CA PHE A 94 -1.06 -2.54 12.28
C PHE A 94 -1.18 -2.55 10.76
N CYS A 95 -0.10 -2.78 10.02
CA CYS A 95 -0.16 -2.90 8.56
C CYS A 95 -0.97 -4.14 8.14
N LEU A 96 -0.78 -5.28 8.80
CA LEU A 96 -1.55 -6.49 8.52
C LEU A 96 -3.05 -6.32 8.81
N LEU A 97 -3.38 -5.72 9.96
CA LEU A 97 -4.77 -5.44 10.31
C LEU A 97 -5.41 -4.48 9.30
N THR A 98 -4.68 -3.44 8.87
CA THR A 98 -5.17 -2.53 7.84
C THR A 98 -5.41 -3.28 6.52
N ALA A 99 -4.52 -4.18 6.10
CA ALA A 99 -4.69 -4.97 4.88
C ALA A 99 -5.90 -5.91 4.95
N VAL A 100 -6.13 -6.55 6.10
CA VAL A 100 -7.30 -7.41 6.30
C VAL A 100 -8.60 -6.60 6.25
N ILE A 101 -8.63 -5.44 6.91
CA ILE A 101 -9.81 -4.56 6.91
C ILE A 101 -10.06 -4.00 5.51
N ASP A 102 -9.00 -3.61 4.79
CA ASP A 102 -9.07 -3.13 3.42
C ASP A 102 -9.74 -4.17 2.51
N GLU A 103 -9.26 -5.40 2.55
CA GLU A 103 -9.81 -6.50 1.76
C GLU A 103 -11.26 -6.83 2.16
N TYR A 104 -11.59 -6.70 3.46
CA TYR A 104 -12.96 -6.83 3.93
C TYR A 104 -13.89 -5.74 3.36
N ILE A 105 -13.42 -4.50 3.27
CA ILE A 105 -14.16 -3.39 2.64
C ILE A 105 -14.38 -3.68 1.16
N GLN A 106 -13.39 -4.23 0.46
CA GLN A 106 -13.48 -4.58 -0.96
C GLN A 106 -14.57 -5.60 -1.25
N MET A 107 -14.92 -6.48 -0.31
CA MET A 107 -16.04 -7.43 -0.47
C MET A 107 -17.39 -6.74 -0.73
N PHE A 108 -17.57 -5.52 -0.24
CA PHE A 108 -18.81 -4.75 -0.43
C PHE A 108 -18.75 -3.81 -1.64
N SER A 109 -17.62 -3.74 -2.34
CA SER A 109 -17.45 -2.87 -3.50
C SER A 109 -17.83 -3.58 -4.79
N LEU A 110 -18.69 -2.96 -5.60
CA LEU A 110 -19.20 -3.56 -6.84
C LEU A 110 -18.06 -3.89 -7.81
N GLY A 111 -18.03 -5.14 -8.28
CA GLY A 111 -17.09 -5.62 -9.29
C GLY A 111 -15.70 -5.97 -8.74
N ARG A 112 -15.49 -5.96 -7.43
CA ARG A 112 -14.26 -6.43 -6.79
C ARG A 112 -14.44 -7.84 -6.23
N SER A 113 -13.38 -8.64 -6.28
CA SER A 113 -13.29 -9.94 -5.61
C SER A 113 -12.27 -9.84 -4.49
N SER A 114 -12.68 -10.15 -3.28
CA SER A 114 -11.77 -10.23 -2.14
C SER A 114 -10.95 -11.52 -2.21
N GLN A 115 -9.65 -11.42 -2.06
CA GLN A 115 -8.71 -12.54 -2.14
C GLN A 115 -7.62 -12.41 -1.08
N VAL A 116 -7.32 -13.52 -0.40
CA VAL A 116 -6.20 -13.58 0.57
C VAL A 116 -4.86 -13.20 -0.07
N SER A 117 -4.70 -13.46 -1.38
CA SER A 117 -3.51 -13.04 -2.13
C SER A 117 -3.31 -11.52 -2.15
N ASP A 118 -4.40 -10.74 -2.09
CA ASP A 118 -4.31 -9.28 -2.11
C ASP A 118 -3.91 -8.75 -0.73
N VAL A 119 -4.40 -9.36 0.37
CA VAL A 119 -3.86 -9.11 1.72
C VAL A 119 -2.35 -9.37 1.80
N LEU A 120 -1.89 -10.49 1.20
CA LEU A 120 -0.46 -10.82 1.21
C LEU A 120 0.37 -9.84 0.38
N LEU A 121 -0.16 -9.37 -0.74
CA LEU A 121 0.48 -8.37 -1.58
C LEU A 121 0.67 -7.05 -0.83
N ASP A 122 -0.39 -6.55 -0.22
CA ASP A 122 -0.42 -5.31 0.54
C ASP A 122 0.54 -5.39 1.73
N PHE A 123 0.44 -6.47 2.49
CA PHE A 123 1.37 -6.72 3.59
C PHE A 123 2.82 -6.86 3.12
N SER A 124 3.08 -7.43 1.95
CA SER A 124 4.44 -7.51 1.40
C SER A 124 5.04 -6.14 1.11
N GLY A 125 4.23 -5.18 0.64
CA GLY A 125 4.64 -3.78 0.49
C GLY A 125 5.09 -3.16 1.81
N ALA A 126 4.27 -3.34 2.85
CA ALA A 126 4.59 -2.89 4.19
C ALA A 126 5.86 -3.56 4.75
N PHE A 127 5.99 -4.86 4.56
CA PHE A 127 7.13 -5.64 5.03
C PHE A 127 8.44 -5.23 4.35
N CYS A 128 8.43 -5.05 3.02
CA CYS A 128 9.59 -4.59 2.26
C CYS A 128 10.08 -3.21 2.75
N MET A 129 9.16 -2.28 2.96
CA MET A 129 9.53 -0.95 3.46
C MET A 129 10.05 -1.02 4.89
N TRP A 130 9.39 -1.74 5.79
CA TRP A 130 9.85 -1.94 7.15
C TRP A 130 11.26 -2.55 7.19
N LEU A 131 11.52 -3.60 6.42
CA LEU A 131 12.82 -4.27 6.35
C LEU A 131 13.91 -3.32 5.83
N GLY A 132 13.65 -2.62 4.72
CA GLY A 132 14.57 -1.63 4.16
C GLY A 132 14.90 -0.51 5.15
N TYR A 133 13.87 -0.02 5.88
CA TYR A 133 14.06 0.98 6.91
C TYR A 133 14.94 0.47 8.07
N ARG A 134 14.80 -0.80 8.50
CA ARG A 134 15.63 -1.40 9.56
C ARG A 134 17.08 -1.61 9.10
N ILE A 135 17.29 -2.09 7.89
CA ILE A 135 18.63 -2.23 7.30
C ILE A 135 19.34 -0.87 7.26
N TRP A 136 18.63 0.16 6.78
CA TRP A 136 19.18 1.53 6.76
C TRP A 136 19.52 2.07 8.15
N GLN A 137 18.73 1.74 9.19
CA GLN A 137 19.06 2.12 10.57
C GLN A 137 20.33 1.42 11.10
N TRP A 138 20.56 0.17 10.71
CA TRP A 138 21.73 -0.59 11.13
C TRP A 138 23.04 -0.12 10.43
N SER A 139 22.92 0.47 9.25
CA SER A 139 24.07 0.98 8.49
C SER A 139 24.58 2.35 8.98
N LYS A 140 23.90 2.97 9.97
CA LYS A 140 24.29 4.24 10.61
C LYS A 140 24.89 4.07 11.98
#